data_c21e36290393c58376ebba17739dace8
#
_entry.id   c21e36290393c58376ebba17739dace8
#
_cell.length_a   1.000
_cell.length_b   1.000
_cell.length_c   1.000
_cell.angle_alpha   90.00
_cell.angle_beta   90.00
_cell.angle_gamma   90.00
#
_symmetry.space_group_name_H-M   'P 1'
#
loop_
_entity.id
_entity.type
_entity.pdbx_description
1 polymer ?
#
loop_
_entity_poly.entity_id
_entity_poly.type
_entity_poly.pdbx_seq_one_letter_code
_entity_poly.pdbx_strand_id
1 'polypeptide(L)'
;MSKEVKVTPMDTVNNARTMPWKVAIEPFRVAPRVWYVGNTWVGSFLIQTSEGLALIDTTVMEDLYLLIDSIHRLGFDPKDLKHIFMTHAHMDHDGAARALKELTGAKVWLSREDEEWRHRPEADMSDTGFAIVPYETDCFYEDETPIVMGDVVIRTRLSAGHTPGTTSFFVEMKDEEGKTVVWGMHGGVGINTMNTDYLQKVRLPLSLQEDFFRGCEEMKSIHVDICTPSHPSHSDMLERIPEDRNDYRPFVDEGKWPAFLEERAESLRKVLERGVYQR
;
A
#
# COMPACT_ATOMS: atom_id res chain seq x y z
N MET A 1 -37.76 0.62 -9.43
CA MET A 1 -36.34 0.50 -9.89
C MET A 1 -35.57 1.61 -9.20
N SER A 2 -34.85 1.29 -8.12
CA SER A 2 -33.93 2.23 -7.48
C SER A 2 -32.78 2.50 -8.45
N LYS A 3 -32.53 3.77 -8.79
CA LYS A 3 -31.32 4.15 -9.51
C LYS A 3 -30.15 3.76 -8.63
N GLU A 4 -29.32 2.82 -9.08
CA GLU A 4 -28.01 2.62 -8.45
C GLU A 4 -27.28 3.96 -8.50
N VAL A 5 -27.05 4.53 -7.33
CA VAL A 5 -26.22 5.73 -7.20
C VAL A 5 -24.79 5.27 -7.42
N LYS A 6 -24.18 5.65 -8.55
CA LYS A 6 -22.77 5.37 -8.80
C LYS A 6 -21.94 6.08 -7.73
N VAL A 7 -21.25 5.30 -6.90
CA VAL A 7 -20.30 5.81 -5.91
C VAL A 7 -19.11 6.40 -6.66
N THR A 8 -18.79 7.65 -6.40
CA THR A 8 -17.63 8.30 -7.00
C THR A 8 -16.37 8.07 -6.15
N PRO A 9 -15.15 8.24 -6.68
CA PRO A 9 -13.91 8.19 -5.87
C PRO A 9 -13.95 9.14 -4.67
N MET A 10 -14.51 10.33 -4.84
CA MET A 10 -14.66 11.30 -3.74
C MET A 10 -15.64 10.82 -2.66
N ASP A 11 -16.71 10.12 -3.04
CA ASP A 11 -17.64 9.51 -2.08
C ASP A 11 -16.95 8.42 -1.27
N THR A 12 -16.05 7.65 -1.89
CA THR A 12 -15.27 6.61 -1.20
C THR A 12 -14.35 7.23 -0.14
N VAL A 13 -13.61 8.28 -0.48
CA VAL A 13 -12.74 9.02 0.46
C VAL A 13 -13.56 9.63 1.62
N ASN A 14 -14.68 10.29 1.30
CA ASN A 14 -15.57 10.86 2.32
C ASN A 14 -16.19 9.77 3.22
N ASN A 15 -16.53 8.62 2.66
CA ASN A 15 -17.03 7.48 3.45
C ASN A 15 -15.94 6.93 4.38
N ALA A 16 -14.70 6.74 3.91
CA ALA A 16 -13.59 6.31 4.76
C ALA A 16 -13.42 7.22 5.97
N ARG A 17 -13.55 8.54 5.78
CA ARG A 17 -13.43 9.54 6.85
C ARG A 17 -14.60 9.58 7.81
N THR A 18 -15.84 9.49 7.33
CA THR A 18 -17.03 9.83 8.14
C THR A 18 -17.96 8.65 8.41
N MET A 19 -17.88 7.61 7.59
CA MET A 19 -18.72 6.41 7.63
C MET A 19 -17.90 5.17 7.22
N PRO A 20 -16.82 4.83 7.95
CA PRO A 20 -15.85 3.81 7.53
C PRO A 20 -16.49 2.45 7.19
N TRP A 21 -17.58 2.08 7.85
CA TRP A 21 -18.32 0.84 7.56
C TRP A 21 -18.84 0.75 6.10
N LYS A 22 -18.89 1.87 5.35
CA LYS A 22 -19.30 1.88 3.92
C LYS A 22 -18.16 1.53 2.97
N VAL A 23 -16.92 1.60 3.43
CA VAL A 23 -15.75 1.16 2.69
C VAL A 23 -15.24 -0.19 3.16
N ALA A 24 -15.86 -0.77 4.18
CA ALA A 24 -15.49 -2.09 4.68
C ALA A 24 -15.64 -3.17 3.61
N ILE A 25 -14.69 -4.08 3.57
CA ILE A 25 -14.69 -5.27 2.73
C ILE A 25 -14.25 -6.48 3.57
N GLU A 26 -14.84 -7.63 3.33
CA GLU A 26 -14.39 -8.84 3.98
C GLU A 26 -12.97 -9.19 3.53
N PRO A 27 -12.07 -9.59 4.45
CA PRO A 27 -10.71 -9.94 4.10
C PRO A 27 -10.68 -11.13 3.13
N PHE A 28 -9.66 -11.16 2.27
CA PHE A 28 -9.46 -12.23 1.30
C PHE A 28 -7.97 -12.48 1.06
N ARG A 29 -7.64 -13.70 0.67
CA ARG A 29 -6.28 -14.13 0.42
C ARG A 29 -5.83 -13.67 -0.98
N VAL A 30 -4.66 -13.05 -1.09
CA VAL A 30 -4.09 -12.58 -2.36
C VAL A 30 -2.84 -13.35 -2.78
N ALA A 31 -2.14 -13.98 -1.81
CA ALA A 31 -0.98 -14.82 -2.07
C ALA A 31 -0.90 -15.92 -0.99
N PRO A 32 -0.04 -16.94 -1.11
CA PRO A 32 -0.04 -18.11 -0.20
C PRO A 32 -0.03 -17.78 1.30
N ARG A 33 0.55 -16.65 1.69
CA ARG A 33 0.65 -16.19 3.08
C ARG A 33 0.26 -14.73 3.26
N VAL A 34 -0.45 -14.16 2.28
CA VAL A 34 -0.82 -12.74 2.28
C VAL A 34 -2.32 -12.58 2.13
N TRP A 35 -2.92 -11.83 3.03
CA TRP A 35 -4.34 -11.46 3.01
C TRP A 35 -4.50 -9.96 2.85
N TYR A 36 -5.45 -9.57 2.02
CA TYR A 36 -5.94 -8.20 1.98
C TYR A 36 -6.83 -7.96 3.20
N VAL A 37 -6.49 -6.97 4.00
CA VAL A 37 -7.21 -6.57 5.23
C VAL A 37 -7.58 -5.09 5.24
N GLY A 38 -7.32 -4.38 4.14
CA GLY A 38 -7.68 -2.98 3.93
C GLY A 38 -9.17 -2.77 3.67
N ASN A 39 -9.50 -1.71 2.99
CA ASN A 39 -10.87 -1.34 2.64
C ASN A 39 -11.03 -1.14 1.11
N THR A 40 -12.17 -0.66 0.62
CA THR A 40 -12.39 -0.46 -0.82
C THR A 40 -11.65 0.74 -1.41
N TRP A 41 -10.98 1.55 -0.58
CA TRP A 41 -10.20 2.70 -0.98
C TRP A 41 -8.68 2.45 -0.92
N VAL A 42 -8.19 2.00 0.24
CA VAL A 42 -6.75 1.83 0.48
C VAL A 42 -6.43 0.41 0.95
N GLY A 43 -5.31 -0.12 0.44
CA GLY A 43 -4.83 -1.45 0.76
C GLY A 43 -4.12 -1.50 2.12
N SER A 44 -4.30 -2.63 2.78
CA SER A 44 -3.47 -3.10 3.88
C SER A 44 -3.33 -4.60 3.72
N PHE A 45 -2.12 -5.13 3.91
CA PHE A 45 -1.81 -6.53 3.62
C PHE A 45 -1.19 -7.22 4.84
N LEU A 46 -1.88 -8.23 5.34
CA LEU A 46 -1.40 -9.06 6.46
C LEU A 46 -0.56 -10.22 5.92
N ILE A 47 0.65 -10.38 6.42
CA ILE A 47 1.57 -11.46 6.05
C ILE A 47 1.75 -12.38 7.24
N GLN A 48 1.45 -13.67 7.05
CA GLN A 48 1.71 -14.71 8.02
C GLN A 48 3.11 -15.29 7.83
N THR A 49 3.88 -15.33 8.90
CA THR A 49 5.21 -15.94 8.92
C THR A 49 5.33 -16.96 10.05
N SER A 50 6.40 -17.77 10.05
CA SER A 50 6.67 -18.68 11.18
C SER A 50 7.12 -17.97 12.46
N GLU A 51 7.40 -16.65 12.40
CA GLU A 51 7.82 -15.84 13.56
C GLU A 51 6.74 -14.85 14.03
N GLY A 52 5.53 -14.93 13.48
CA GLY A 52 4.40 -14.07 13.79
C GLY A 52 3.85 -13.37 12.54
N LEU A 53 3.20 -12.24 12.74
CA LEU A 53 2.55 -11.49 11.67
C LEU A 53 3.34 -10.24 11.30
N ALA A 54 3.27 -9.86 10.03
CA ALA A 54 3.66 -8.56 9.54
C ALA A 54 2.47 -7.89 8.83
N LEU A 55 2.45 -6.57 8.82
CA LEU A 55 1.42 -5.79 8.14
C LEU A 55 2.10 -4.78 7.21
N ILE A 56 1.64 -4.65 5.99
CA ILE A 56 2.03 -3.55 5.09
C ILE A 56 0.87 -2.58 5.03
N ASP A 57 1.11 -1.33 5.41
CA ASP A 57 0.18 -0.22 5.58
C ASP A 57 -0.92 -0.46 6.62
N THR A 58 -1.45 0.62 7.17
CA THR A 58 -2.38 0.57 8.31
C THR A 58 -3.72 1.22 8.03
N THR A 59 -3.95 1.70 6.82
CA THR A 59 -5.11 2.52 6.45
C THR A 59 -5.18 3.85 7.24
N VAL A 60 -6.31 4.55 7.21
CA VAL A 60 -6.56 5.75 8.01
C VAL A 60 -6.89 5.38 9.46
N MET A 61 -6.68 6.31 10.38
CA MET A 61 -6.98 6.09 11.81
C MET A 61 -8.45 5.75 12.05
N GLU A 62 -9.36 6.32 11.29
CA GLU A 62 -10.80 6.10 11.38
C GLU A 62 -11.20 4.64 11.09
N ASP A 63 -10.39 3.92 10.30
CA ASP A 63 -10.63 2.53 9.88
C ASP A 63 -9.94 1.49 10.78
N LEU A 64 -9.19 1.90 11.82
CA LEU A 64 -8.46 0.99 12.71
C LEU A 64 -9.28 -0.20 13.19
N TYR A 65 -10.55 0.04 13.57
CA TYR A 65 -11.43 -1.02 14.08
C TYR A 65 -11.78 -2.05 12.99
N LEU A 66 -11.89 -1.63 11.71
CA LEU A 66 -12.13 -2.53 10.58
C LEU A 66 -10.90 -3.40 10.32
N LEU A 67 -9.70 -2.81 10.42
CA LEU A 67 -8.45 -3.53 10.26
C LEU A 67 -8.28 -4.61 11.35
N ILE A 68 -8.54 -4.26 12.60
CA ILE A 68 -8.50 -5.20 13.73
C ILE A 68 -9.55 -6.32 13.55
N ASP A 69 -10.79 -5.97 13.16
CA ASP A 69 -11.85 -6.95 12.89
C ASP A 69 -11.46 -7.90 11.76
N SER A 70 -10.86 -7.38 10.69
CA SER A 70 -10.38 -8.21 9.57
C SER A 70 -9.32 -9.21 10.00
N ILE A 71 -8.35 -8.81 10.85
CA ILE A 71 -7.33 -9.72 11.40
C ILE A 71 -7.99 -10.82 12.25
N HIS A 72 -8.95 -10.47 13.10
CA HIS A 72 -9.68 -11.46 13.92
C HIS A 72 -10.54 -12.40 13.07
N ARG A 73 -11.20 -11.92 12.02
CA ARG A 73 -11.99 -12.78 11.09
C ARG A 73 -11.14 -13.82 10.39
N LEU A 74 -9.87 -13.53 10.14
CA LEU A 74 -8.90 -14.48 9.59
C LEU A 74 -8.41 -15.49 10.64
N GLY A 75 -8.81 -15.34 11.92
CA GLY A 75 -8.40 -16.21 13.01
C GLY A 75 -7.05 -15.86 13.64
N PHE A 76 -6.51 -14.67 13.34
CA PHE A 76 -5.25 -14.19 13.93
C PHE A 76 -5.51 -13.25 15.12
N ASP A 77 -4.54 -13.19 16.04
CA ASP A 77 -4.52 -12.17 17.09
C ASP A 77 -3.65 -10.98 16.64
N PRO A 78 -4.17 -9.73 16.61
CA PRO A 78 -3.36 -8.56 16.32
C PRO A 78 -2.09 -8.44 17.17
N LYS A 79 -2.07 -9.02 18.38
CA LYS A 79 -0.86 -9.06 19.25
C LYS A 79 0.28 -9.90 18.69
N ASP A 80 0.01 -10.74 17.70
CA ASP A 80 1.06 -11.49 17.00
C ASP A 80 1.80 -10.64 15.95
N LEU A 81 1.37 -9.39 15.70
CA LEU A 81 2.10 -8.45 14.85
C LEU A 81 3.48 -8.15 15.45
N LYS A 82 4.51 -8.35 14.64
CA LYS A 82 5.92 -8.06 14.97
C LYS A 82 6.43 -6.82 14.24
N HIS A 83 5.97 -6.64 13.00
CA HIS A 83 6.40 -5.55 12.14
C HIS A 83 5.23 -4.92 11.41
N ILE A 84 5.27 -3.60 11.29
CA ILE A 84 4.35 -2.78 10.49
C ILE A 84 5.23 -2.04 9.49
N PHE A 85 5.07 -2.36 8.22
CA PHE A 85 5.84 -1.81 7.11
C PHE A 85 5.01 -0.73 6.41
N MET A 86 5.53 0.48 6.30
CA MET A 86 4.86 1.56 5.58
C MET A 86 5.37 1.67 4.16
N THR A 87 4.48 1.72 3.19
CA THR A 87 4.84 2.00 1.81
C THR A 87 5.32 3.43 1.64
N HIS A 88 4.68 4.37 2.32
CA HIS A 88 5.02 5.79 2.33
C HIS A 88 4.25 6.55 3.43
N ALA A 89 4.65 7.79 3.69
CA ALA A 89 4.11 8.60 4.79
C ALA A 89 2.91 9.46 4.34
N HIS A 90 1.84 8.83 3.86
CA HIS A 90 0.53 9.47 3.71
C HIS A 90 -0.46 8.89 4.70
N MET A 91 -1.37 9.73 5.20
CA MET A 91 -2.32 9.41 6.26
C MET A 91 -3.26 8.24 5.95
N ASP A 92 -3.47 7.92 4.70
CA ASP A 92 -4.26 6.77 4.27
C ASP A 92 -3.47 5.45 4.26
N HIS A 93 -2.16 5.52 4.44
CA HIS A 93 -1.27 4.36 4.59
C HIS A 93 -0.75 4.20 6.02
N ASP A 94 -0.41 5.32 6.68
CA ASP A 94 0.21 5.31 8.02
C ASP A 94 -0.70 5.77 9.16
N GLY A 95 -1.97 6.12 8.87
CA GLY A 95 -2.88 6.76 9.81
C GLY A 95 -3.10 6.01 11.12
N ALA A 96 -3.20 4.68 11.08
CA ALA A 96 -3.37 3.85 12.27
C ALA A 96 -2.06 3.28 12.86
N ALA A 97 -0.89 3.66 12.32
CA ALA A 97 0.42 3.12 12.70
C ALA A 97 0.68 3.22 14.20
N ARG A 98 0.47 4.40 14.79
CA ARG A 98 0.69 4.62 16.23
C ARG A 98 -0.19 3.72 17.09
N ALA A 99 -1.48 3.68 16.77
CA ALA A 99 -2.44 2.90 17.56
C ALA A 99 -2.11 1.41 17.52
N LEU A 100 -1.78 0.86 16.33
CA LEU A 100 -1.35 -0.52 16.19
C LEU A 100 -0.03 -0.79 16.93
N LYS A 101 0.97 0.10 16.81
CA LYS A 101 2.23 -0.02 17.56
C LYS A 101 1.98 -0.10 19.06
N GLU A 102 1.15 0.79 19.63
CA GLU A 102 0.83 0.79 21.05
C GLU A 102 0.02 -0.44 21.51
N LEU A 103 -0.88 -0.94 20.65
CA LEU A 103 -1.69 -2.13 20.94
C LEU A 103 -0.90 -3.45 20.87
N THR A 104 0.08 -3.53 19.98
CA THR A 104 0.72 -4.80 19.62
C THR A 104 2.19 -4.88 20.06
N GLY A 105 2.87 -3.74 20.23
CA GLY A 105 4.31 -3.67 20.43
C GLY A 105 5.11 -3.89 19.14
N ALA A 106 4.47 -3.94 17.97
CA ALA A 106 5.12 -4.12 16.70
C ALA A 106 6.07 -2.96 16.36
N LYS A 107 7.17 -3.26 15.66
CA LYS A 107 8.10 -2.24 15.17
C LYS A 107 7.59 -1.63 13.87
N VAL A 108 7.61 -0.31 13.79
CA VAL A 108 7.22 0.44 12.60
C VAL A 108 8.44 0.71 11.73
N TRP A 109 8.31 0.43 10.42
CA TRP A 109 9.32 0.61 9.40
C TRP A 109 8.88 1.67 8.40
N LEU A 110 9.80 2.51 7.97
CA LEU A 110 9.60 3.52 6.95
C LEU A 110 10.93 3.76 6.21
N SER A 111 10.91 4.36 5.04
CA SER A 111 12.12 4.87 4.38
C SER A 111 12.68 6.08 5.12
N ARG A 112 14.00 6.35 4.99
CA ARG A 112 14.62 7.55 5.56
C ARG A 112 14.11 8.82 4.89
N GLU A 113 13.89 8.75 3.59
CA GLU A 113 13.40 9.85 2.76
C GLU A 113 12.01 10.31 3.20
N ASP A 114 11.11 9.37 3.51
CA ASP A 114 9.77 9.71 3.98
C ASP A 114 9.77 10.07 5.47
N GLU A 115 10.67 9.51 6.28
CA GLU A 115 10.88 9.99 7.64
C GLU A 115 11.30 11.46 7.65
N GLU A 116 12.21 11.88 6.78
CA GLU A 116 12.60 13.28 6.64
C GLU A 116 11.48 14.12 6.04
N TRP A 117 10.78 13.60 5.03
CA TRP A 117 9.69 14.31 4.35
C TRP A 117 8.52 14.62 5.28
N ARG A 118 7.99 13.65 6.00
CA ARG A 118 6.81 13.80 6.85
C ARG A 118 6.96 14.83 7.98
N HIS A 119 8.19 15.18 8.34
CA HIS A 119 8.48 16.21 9.33
C HIS A 119 8.57 17.62 8.75
N ARG A 120 8.43 17.79 7.44
CA ARG A 120 8.40 19.11 6.81
C ARG A 120 7.01 19.75 6.90
N PRO A 121 6.90 21.08 7.07
CA PRO A 121 5.60 21.75 7.05
C PRO A 121 4.80 21.52 5.77
N GLU A 122 5.49 21.31 4.65
CA GLU A 122 4.88 21.07 3.34
C GLU A 122 4.22 19.68 3.22
N ALA A 123 4.57 18.75 4.10
CA ALA A 123 3.96 17.42 4.18
C ALA A 123 2.68 17.37 5.04
N ASP A 124 2.29 18.51 5.61
CA ASP A 124 1.09 18.58 6.45
C ASP A 124 -0.17 18.23 5.64
N MET A 125 -0.89 17.22 6.09
CA MET A 125 -2.14 16.74 5.50
C MET A 125 -3.37 17.03 6.40
N SER A 126 -3.24 17.92 7.37
CA SER A 126 -4.33 18.26 8.31
C SER A 126 -5.56 18.87 7.60
N ASP A 127 -5.38 19.46 6.42
CA ASP A 127 -6.46 20.01 5.59
C ASP A 127 -7.34 18.91 4.92
N THR A 128 -6.91 17.66 4.93
CA THR A 128 -7.70 16.53 4.43
C THR A 128 -8.89 16.19 5.31
N GLY A 129 -8.85 16.60 6.58
CA GLY A 129 -9.87 16.35 7.59
C GLY A 129 -9.86 14.94 8.16
N PHE A 130 -8.84 14.13 7.86
CA PHE A 130 -8.55 12.87 8.56
C PHE A 130 -7.76 13.12 9.84
N ALA A 131 -7.82 12.16 10.77
CA ALA A 131 -7.00 12.21 11.97
C ALA A 131 -5.52 11.97 11.62
N ILE A 132 -4.69 12.96 11.90
CA ILE A 132 -3.24 12.85 11.75
C ILE A 132 -2.63 12.50 13.11
N VAL A 133 -2.16 11.27 13.27
CA VAL A 133 -1.64 10.75 14.55
C VAL A 133 -0.13 10.48 14.40
N PRO A 134 0.73 11.35 14.95
CA PRO A 134 2.18 11.15 14.86
C PRO A 134 2.63 9.83 15.50
N TYR A 135 3.57 9.15 14.88
CA TYR A 135 4.20 7.92 15.38
C TYR A 135 5.73 8.01 15.28
N GLU A 136 6.41 7.11 15.97
CA GLU A 136 7.87 6.96 15.89
C GLU A 136 8.22 5.78 14.99
N THR A 137 9.13 6.00 14.04
CA THR A 137 9.75 4.95 13.21
C THR A 137 10.81 4.23 14.03
N ASP A 138 10.74 2.90 14.09
CA ASP A 138 11.71 2.07 14.80
C ASP A 138 12.85 1.59 13.91
N CYS A 139 12.57 1.37 12.62
CA CYS A 139 13.51 0.77 11.67
C CYS A 139 13.37 1.45 10.30
N PHE A 140 14.48 1.43 9.55
CA PHE A 140 14.52 1.95 8.18
C PHE A 140 14.82 0.84 7.19
N TYR A 141 14.27 0.96 5.97
CA TYR A 141 14.58 0.04 4.88
C TYR A 141 15.98 0.27 4.34
N GLU A 142 16.58 -0.82 3.87
CA GLU A 142 17.82 -0.83 3.09
C GLU A 142 17.64 -1.83 1.96
N ASP A 143 17.57 -1.35 0.72
CA ASP A 143 17.18 -2.15 -0.47
C ASP A 143 18.03 -3.42 -0.66
N GLU A 144 19.32 -3.34 -0.30
CA GLU A 144 20.25 -4.46 -0.42
C GLU A 144 20.13 -5.47 0.73
N THR A 145 19.34 -5.15 1.77
CA THR A 145 19.23 -5.98 2.99
C THR A 145 17.83 -6.55 3.13
N PRO A 146 17.60 -7.82 2.75
CA PRO A 146 16.30 -8.45 2.93
C PRO A 146 15.91 -8.57 4.40
N ILE A 147 14.63 -8.36 4.69
CA ILE A 147 14.05 -8.60 6.01
C ILE A 147 13.54 -10.04 6.02
N VAL A 148 14.14 -10.88 6.87
CA VAL A 148 13.77 -12.29 6.99
C VAL A 148 12.90 -12.47 8.22
N MET A 149 11.72 -13.04 8.04
CA MET A 149 10.79 -13.42 9.12
C MET A 149 10.47 -14.91 9.02
N GLY A 150 11.37 -15.71 9.56
CA GLY A 150 11.29 -17.18 9.51
C GLY A 150 11.26 -17.71 8.08
N ASP A 151 10.11 -18.14 7.59
CA ASP A 151 9.92 -18.76 6.29
C ASP A 151 9.48 -17.78 5.17
N VAL A 152 9.51 -16.48 5.45
CA VAL A 152 9.19 -15.41 4.50
C VAL A 152 10.37 -14.44 4.38
N VAL A 153 10.67 -14.04 3.14
CA VAL A 153 11.72 -13.04 2.84
C VAL A 153 11.06 -11.82 2.19
N ILE A 154 11.24 -10.66 2.82
CA ILE A 154 10.71 -9.39 2.34
C ILE A 154 11.88 -8.56 1.80
N ARG A 155 11.81 -8.22 0.52
CA ARG A 155 12.74 -7.30 -0.12
C ARG A 155 12.03 -5.99 -0.39
N THR A 156 12.73 -4.90 -0.15
CA THR A 156 12.22 -3.56 -0.43
C THR A 156 12.97 -2.94 -1.61
N ARG A 157 12.33 -1.98 -2.24
CA ARG A 157 12.96 -1.14 -3.26
C ARG A 157 12.45 0.28 -3.11
N LEU A 158 13.35 1.23 -2.89
CA LEU A 158 13.01 2.65 -2.97
C LEU A 158 12.50 2.96 -4.38
N SER A 159 11.25 3.37 -4.48
CA SER A 159 10.54 3.67 -5.73
C SER A 159 9.94 5.07 -5.67
N ALA A 160 10.83 6.05 -5.44
CA ALA A 160 10.49 7.46 -5.29
C ALA A 160 9.62 7.99 -6.45
N GLY A 161 8.76 8.94 -6.14
CA GLY A 161 7.82 9.55 -7.09
C GLY A 161 6.59 10.07 -6.41
N HIS A 162 5.71 9.19 -5.96
CA HIS A 162 4.49 9.53 -5.22
C HIS A 162 4.79 10.26 -3.90
N THR A 163 5.80 9.81 -3.18
CA THR A 163 6.56 10.54 -2.16
C THR A 163 8.06 10.35 -2.41
N PRO A 164 8.94 11.14 -1.77
CA PRO A 164 10.39 10.91 -1.87
C PRO A 164 10.83 9.52 -1.42
N GLY A 165 10.12 8.95 -0.44
CA GLY A 165 10.46 7.68 0.20
C GLY A 165 9.54 6.52 -0.12
N THR A 166 8.67 6.66 -1.13
CA THR A 166 7.82 5.53 -1.56
C THR A 166 8.64 4.26 -1.73
N THR A 167 8.23 3.20 -1.04
CA THR A 167 8.93 1.91 -1.02
C THR A 167 8.03 0.80 -1.56
N SER A 168 8.54 0.07 -2.55
CA SER A 168 7.89 -1.12 -3.12
C SER A 168 8.35 -2.38 -2.40
N PHE A 169 7.47 -3.39 -2.35
CA PHE A 169 7.71 -4.64 -1.63
C PHE A 169 7.66 -5.84 -2.55
N PHE A 170 8.57 -6.80 -2.32
CA PHE A 170 8.63 -8.09 -2.97
C PHE A 170 8.74 -9.15 -1.88
N VAL A 171 7.69 -9.94 -1.70
CA VAL A 171 7.60 -10.92 -0.62
C VAL A 171 7.69 -12.32 -1.19
N GLU A 172 8.77 -12.99 -0.86
CA GLU A 172 9.06 -14.36 -1.28
C GLU A 172 8.60 -15.34 -0.20
N MET A 173 7.79 -16.32 -0.58
CA MET A 173 7.21 -17.31 0.30
C MET A 173 7.02 -18.66 -0.42
N LYS A 174 6.71 -19.72 0.34
CA LYS A 174 6.31 -21.02 -0.22
C LYS A 174 4.79 -21.15 -0.25
N ASP A 175 4.28 -21.72 -1.34
CA ASP A 175 2.89 -22.20 -1.40
C ASP A 175 2.72 -23.56 -0.70
N GLU A 176 1.52 -24.10 -0.77
CA GLU A 176 1.15 -25.38 -0.16
C GLU A 176 1.86 -26.58 -0.80
N GLU A 177 2.38 -26.43 -2.03
CA GLU A 177 3.12 -27.45 -2.77
C GLU A 177 4.64 -27.32 -2.58
N GLY A 178 5.08 -26.28 -1.88
CA GLY A 178 6.49 -25.94 -1.64
C GLY A 178 7.16 -25.18 -2.78
N LYS A 179 6.38 -24.71 -3.78
CA LYS A 179 6.87 -23.82 -4.84
C LYS A 179 7.11 -22.43 -4.25
N THR A 180 8.18 -21.77 -4.67
CA THR A 180 8.41 -20.37 -4.34
C THR A 180 7.45 -19.49 -5.14
N VAL A 181 6.79 -18.57 -4.45
CA VAL A 181 5.91 -17.54 -5.01
C VAL A 181 6.39 -16.18 -4.55
N VAL A 182 6.45 -15.24 -5.47
CA VAL A 182 6.80 -13.84 -5.21
C VAL A 182 5.56 -12.98 -5.37
N TRP A 183 5.13 -12.35 -4.27
CA TRP A 183 4.10 -11.31 -4.29
C TRP A 183 4.76 -9.94 -4.32
N GLY A 184 4.35 -9.09 -5.28
CA GLY A 184 4.90 -7.76 -5.48
C GLY A 184 3.85 -6.66 -5.37
N MET A 185 4.23 -5.54 -4.75
CA MET A 185 3.42 -4.35 -4.64
C MET A 185 4.26 -3.08 -4.83
N HIS A 186 3.86 -2.20 -5.75
CA HIS A 186 4.42 -0.85 -5.80
C HIS A 186 3.80 0.00 -4.68
N GLY A 187 4.65 0.63 -3.87
CA GLY A 187 4.20 1.32 -2.67
C GLY A 187 3.34 2.57 -2.89
N GLY A 188 3.46 3.23 -4.04
CA GLY A 188 2.64 4.40 -4.35
C GLY A 188 2.72 4.78 -5.82
N VAL A 189 1.59 4.72 -6.51
CA VAL A 189 1.46 5.02 -7.96
C VAL A 189 0.41 6.11 -8.24
N GLY A 190 -0.06 6.79 -7.20
CA GLY A 190 -1.02 7.89 -7.32
C GLY A 190 -0.38 9.10 -8.01
N ILE A 191 -0.89 9.46 -9.20
CA ILE A 191 -0.34 10.54 -10.02
C ILE A 191 -0.72 11.94 -9.50
N ASN A 192 -1.64 12.02 -8.55
CA ASN A 192 -2.11 13.27 -7.95
C ASN A 192 -1.01 14.04 -7.21
N THR A 193 -0.01 13.36 -6.65
CA THR A 193 1.14 13.96 -5.95
C THR A 193 2.39 14.07 -6.82
N MET A 194 2.35 13.56 -8.05
CA MET A 194 3.46 13.61 -9.01
C MET A 194 3.29 14.66 -10.11
N ASN A 195 2.15 15.36 -10.16
CA ASN A 195 1.98 16.44 -11.14
C ASN A 195 2.82 17.68 -10.75
N THR A 196 3.17 18.47 -11.74
CA THR A 196 4.08 19.63 -11.58
C THR A 196 3.57 20.63 -10.55
N ASP A 197 2.27 20.96 -10.58
CA ASP A 197 1.67 21.95 -9.67
C ASP A 197 1.76 21.51 -8.22
N TYR A 198 1.49 20.21 -7.96
CA TYR A 198 1.60 19.67 -6.61
C TYR A 198 3.05 19.69 -6.11
N LEU A 199 4.00 19.17 -6.89
CA LEU A 199 5.41 19.15 -6.49
C LEU A 199 5.94 20.55 -6.19
N GLN A 200 5.60 21.56 -7.00
CA GLN A 200 5.96 22.94 -6.76
C GLN A 200 5.30 23.48 -5.48
N LYS A 201 4.00 23.20 -5.26
CA LYS A 201 3.26 23.63 -4.06
C LYS A 201 3.94 23.11 -2.79
N VAL A 202 4.35 21.84 -2.77
CA VAL A 202 4.96 21.20 -1.60
C VAL A 202 6.50 21.27 -1.61
N ARG A 203 7.09 22.05 -2.51
CA ARG A 203 8.53 22.28 -2.64
C ARG A 203 9.36 21.01 -2.78
N LEU A 204 8.81 20.02 -3.46
CA LEU A 204 9.54 18.83 -3.87
C LEU A 204 10.16 19.02 -5.26
N PRO A 205 11.31 18.37 -5.54
CA PRO A 205 11.97 18.49 -6.83
C PRO A 205 11.16 17.80 -7.94
N LEU A 206 11.12 18.40 -9.12
CA LEU A 206 10.47 17.81 -10.30
C LEU A 206 11.16 16.53 -10.78
N SER A 207 12.41 16.29 -10.36
CA SER A 207 13.12 15.03 -10.64
C SER A 207 12.42 13.81 -10.08
N LEU A 208 11.51 13.94 -9.10
CA LEU A 208 10.68 12.83 -8.63
C LEU A 208 9.82 12.20 -9.74
N GLN A 209 9.44 12.97 -10.76
CA GLN A 209 8.75 12.43 -11.94
C GLN A 209 9.66 11.50 -12.74
N GLU A 210 10.94 11.90 -12.92
CA GLU A 210 11.95 11.09 -13.60
C GLU A 210 12.33 9.85 -12.76
N ASP A 211 12.41 10.02 -11.43
CA ASP A 211 12.67 8.93 -10.49
C ASP A 211 11.57 7.87 -10.56
N PHE A 212 10.30 8.28 -10.64
CA PHE A 212 9.19 7.37 -10.82
C PHE A 212 9.27 6.58 -12.13
N PHE A 213 9.54 7.26 -13.26
CA PHE A 213 9.69 6.57 -14.56
C PHE A 213 10.85 5.57 -14.53
N ARG A 214 11.98 5.99 -13.98
CA ARG A 214 13.16 5.13 -13.86
C ARG A 214 12.86 3.92 -12.96
N GLY A 215 12.26 4.14 -11.78
CA GLY A 215 11.89 3.08 -10.86
C GLY A 215 10.93 2.07 -11.48
N CYS A 216 9.89 2.53 -12.20
CA CYS A 216 8.99 1.66 -12.95
C CYS A 216 9.75 0.80 -13.96
N GLU A 217 10.67 1.40 -14.75
CA GLU A 217 11.41 0.67 -15.78
C GLU A 217 12.37 -0.37 -15.19
N GLU A 218 13.12 0.00 -14.14
CA GLU A 218 14.04 -0.91 -13.47
C GLU A 218 13.31 -2.11 -12.82
N MET A 219 12.17 -1.85 -12.18
CA MET A 219 11.42 -2.89 -11.49
C MET A 219 10.67 -3.86 -12.40
N LYS A 220 10.45 -3.53 -13.68
CA LYS A 220 9.83 -4.47 -14.65
C LYS A 220 10.60 -5.78 -14.78
N SER A 221 11.91 -5.77 -14.55
CA SER A 221 12.76 -6.96 -14.62
C SER A 221 12.68 -7.87 -13.40
N ILE A 222 12.06 -7.42 -12.30
CA ILE A 222 11.88 -8.21 -11.08
C ILE A 222 10.77 -9.23 -11.32
N HIS A 223 11.07 -10.52 -11.09
CA HIS A 223 10.05 -11.56 -11.19
C HIS A 223 9.00 -11.41 -10.10
N VAL A 224 7.74 -11.39 -10.50
CA VAL A 224 6.56 -11.32 -9.62
C VAL A 224 5.49 -12.25 -10.17
N ASP A 225 5.06 -13.21 -9.37
CA ASP A 225 3.97 -14.14 -9.71
C ASP A 225 2.59 -13.50 -9.49
N ILE A 226 2.50 -12.62 -8.47
CA ILE A 226 1.25 -11.98 -8.05
C ILE A 226 1.50 -10.50 -7.79
N CYS A 227 0.79 -9.63 -8.52
CA CYS A 227 0.84 -8.18 -8.35
C CYS A 227 -0.46 -7.65 -7.76
N THR A 228 -0.36 -6.86 -6.69
CA THR A 228 -1.48 -6.09 -6.13
C THR A 228 -1.09 -4.61 -5.97
N PRO A 229 -2.04 -3.67 -6.14
CA PRO A 229 -1.79 -2.25 -5.92
C PRO A 229 -1.94 -1.87 -4.44
N SER A 230 -1.35 -0.75 -4.04
CA SER A 230 -1.59 -0.12 -2.73
C SER A 230 -3.00 0.48 -2.60
N HIS A 231 -3.62 0.86 -3.71
CA HIS A 231 -5.05 1.21 -3.78
C HIS A 231 -5.78 0.28 -4.74
N PRO A 232 -6.89 -0.35 -4.33
CA PRO A 232 -7.66 -1.27 -5.19
C PRO A 232 -8.07 -0.66 -6.53
N SER A 233 -8.39 0.64 -6.54
CA SER A 233 -8.79 1.37 -7.75
C SER A 233 -7.71 1.50 -8.83
N HIS A 234 -6.46 1.16 -8.52
CA HIS A 234 -5.35 1.19 -9.47
C HIS A 234 -5.23 -0.08 -10.33
N SER A 235 -6.08 -1.08 -10.09
CA SER A 235 -6.17 -2.30 -10.89
C SER A 235 -7.57 -2.91 -10.82
N ASP A 236 -7.73 -4.07 -11.43
CA ASP A 236 -8.93 -4.92 -11.37
C ASP A 236 -8.98 -5.84 -10.13
N MET A 237 -8.22 -5.53 -9.08
CA MET A 237 -8.07 -6.44 -7.92
C MET A 237 -9.39 -6.82 -7.28
N LEU A 238 -10.29 -5.86 -7.04
CA LEU A 238 -11.59 -6.15 -6.40
C LEU A 238 -12.52 -6.98 -7.29
N GLU A 239 -12.38 -6.87 -8.61
CA GLU A 239 -13.17 -7.65 -9.58
C GLU A 239 -12.70 -9.11 -9.65
N ARG A 240 -11.46 -9.39 -9.22
CA ARG A 240 -10.84 -10.72 -9.24
C ARG A 240 -11.06 -11.50 -7.94
N ILE A 241 -11.71 -10.91 -6.93
CA ILE A 241 -11.98 -11.58 -5.66
C ILE A 241 -12.84 -12.81 -5.91
N PRO A 242 -12.38 -14.03 -5.54
CA PRO A 242 -13.13 -15.24 -5.76
C PRO A 242 -14.27 -15.42 -4.74
N GLU A 243 -15.18 -16.33 -5.04
CA GLU A 243 -16.23 -16.74 -4.11
C GLU A 243 -15.62 -17.37 -2.82
N ASP A 244 -14.64 -18.26 -2.99
CA ASP A 244 -13.80 -18.72 -1.86
C ASP A 244 -12.72 -17.68 -1.56
N ARG A 245 -12.91 -16.91 -0.50
CA ARG A 245 -11.99 -15.86 -0.05
C ARG A 245 -10.59 -16.36 0.34
N ASN A 246 -10.38 -17.66 0.47
CA ASN A 246 -9.07 -18.26 0.74
C ASN A 246 -8.33 -18.69 -0.54
N ASP A 247 -8.97 -18.61 -1.71
CA ASP A 247 -8.35 -18.96 -2.98
C ASP A 247 -7.61 -17.75 -3.57
N TYR A 248 -6.28 -17.75 -3.51
CA TYR A 248 -5.45 -16.68 -4.10
C TYR A 248 -5.14 -16.89 -5.60
N ARG A 249 -5.42 -18.07 -6.17
CA ARG A 249 -5.05 -18.43 -7.56
C ARG A 249 -5.58 -17.44 -8.62
N PRO A 250 -6.74 -16.80 -8.46
CA PRO A 250 -7.19 -15.76 -9.39
C PRO A 250 -6.26 -14.55 -9.50
N PHE A 251 -5.37 -14.34 -8.52
CA PHE A 251 -4.40 -13.24 -8.54
C PHE A 251 -3.07 -13.61 -9.18
N VAL A 252 -2.81 -14.90 -9.48
CA VAL A 252 -1.58 -15.35 -10.13
C VAL A 252 -1.57 -14.90 -11.58
N ASP A 253 -0.64 -14.02 -11.94
CA ASP A 253 -0.47 -13.48 -13.29
C ASP A 253 0.91 -12.82 -13.42
N GLU A 254 1.89 -13.57 -13.91
CA GLU A 254 3.28 -13.08 -14.06
C GLU A 254 3.39 -11.88 -15.03
N GLY A 255 2.44 -11.72 -15.96
CA GLY A 255 2.39 -10.58 -16.88
C GLY A 255 1.85 -9.30 -16.24
N LYS A 256 1.18 -9.40 -15.10
CA LYS A 256 0.51 -8.27 -14.46
C LYS A 256 1.49 -7.21 -13.95
N TRP A 257 2.61 -7.62 -13.36
CA TRP A 257 3.58 -6.69 -12.78
C TRP A 257 4.17 -5.71 -13.80
N PRO A 258 4.83 -6.15 -14.88
CA PRO A 258 5.36 -5.22 -15.88
C PRO A 258 4.28 -4.41 -16.58
N ALA A 259 3.09 -4.98 -16.83
CA ALA A 259 1.97 -4.27 -17.42
C ALA A 259 1.43 -3.17 -16.50
N PHE A 260 1.32 -3.45 -15.20
CA PHE A 260 0.90 -2.47 -14.19
C PHE A 260 1.87 -1.28 -14.14
N LEU A 261 3.18 -1.53 -14.08
CA LEU A 261 4.18 -0.47 -14.06
C LEU A 261 4.13 0.41 -15.32
N GLU A 262 3.99 -0.21 -16.51
CA GLU A 262 3.86 0.52 -17.77
C GLU A 262 2.61 1.39 -17.78
N GLU A 263 1.46 0.85 -17.36
CA GLU A 263 0.20 1.58 -17.29
C GLU A 263 0.30 2.80 -16.34
N ARG A 264 0.97 2.63 -15.19
CA ARG A 264 1.15 3.73 -14.24
C ARG A 264 2.10 4.82 -14.77
N ALA A 265 3.20 4.40 -15.39
CA ALA A 265 4.12 5.32 -16.06
C ALA A 265 3.42 6.10 -17.19
N GLU A 266 2.63 5.41 -18.02
CA GLU A 266 1.88 6.05 -19.10
C GLU A 266 0.80 7.01 -18.57
N SER A 267 0.18 6.68 -17.44
CA SER A 267 -0.80 7.55 -16.78
C SER A 267 -0.17 8.87 -16.33
N LEU A 268 1.03 8.83 -15.75
CA LEU A 268 1.77 10.04 -15.38
C LEU A 268 2.19 10.82 -16.63
N ARG A 269 2.72 10.15 -17.66
CA ARG A 269 3.15 10.79 -18.92
C ARG A 269 2.00 11.61 -19.52
N LYS A 270 0.79 11.04 -19.60
CA LYS A 270 -0.40 11.73 -20.10
C LYS A 270 -0.79 12.95 -19.30
N VAL A 271 -0.60 12.94 -17.97
CA VAL A 271 -0.86 14.10 -17.12
C VAL A 271 0.17 15.21 -17.38
N LEU A 272 1.44 14.85 -17.49
CA LEU A 272 2.50 15.82 -17.75
C LEU A 272 2.38 16.47 -19.13
N GLU A 273 2.00 15.73 -20.17
CA GLU A 273 1.76 16.24 -21.51
C GLU A 273 0.58 17.23 -21.57
N ARG A 274 -0.47 16.98 -20.80
CA ARG A 274 -1.65 17.87 -20.75
C ARG A 274 -1.40 19.15 -19.96
N GLY A 275 -0.39 19.20 -19.11
CA GLY A 275 -0.05 20.34 -18.26
C GLY A 275 -1.07 20.65 -17.15
N VAL A 276 -2.14 19.88 -17.04
CA VAL A 276 -3.18 20.07 -16.01
C VAL A 276 -3.64 18.70 -15.50
N TYR A 277 -3.56 18.50 -14.19
CA TYR A 277 -4.19 17.37 -13.52
C TYR A 277 -5.68 17.68 -13.30
N GLN A 278 -6.56 17.00 -14.03
CA GLN A 278 -8.00 17.07 -13.79
C GLN A 278 -8.39 16.02 -12.72
N ARG A 279 -8.88 16.50 -11.58
CA ARG A 279 -9.40 15.65 -10.49
C ARG A 279 -10.71 14.95 -10.88
#